data_19be4567aa64c3a54c67c3648db52f8e
#
_entry.id   19be4567aa64c3a54c67c3648db52f8e
#
_cell.length_a   1.000
_cell.length_b   1.000
_cell.length_c   1.000
_cell.angle_alpha   90.00
_cell.angle_beta   90.00
_cell.angle_gamma   90.00
#
_symmetry.space_group_name_H-M   'P 1'
#
loop_
_entity.id
_entity.type
_entity.pdbx_description
1 polymer ?
#
loop_
_entity_poly.entity_id
_entity_poly.type
_entity_poly.pdbx_seq_one_letter_code
_entity_poly.pdbx_strand_id
1 'polypeptide(L)'
;ITGLKSTEKNHLDLMKLYRANKIQLLRYVVLPNALPYFLSGLKISTGLALIGAIVGEFVIGPISGHSGLAYRIIESGYQLEIPKMFASVVLISITGILLFNSTRLISYFLLKKWHSSYSVNE
;
A
#
# COMPACT_ATOMS: atom_id res chain seq x y z
N ILE A 1 -6.65 -12.63 -4.54
CA ILE A 1 -6.83 -14.06 -4.87
C ILE A 1 -5.73 -14.89 -4.20
N THR A 2 -4.47 -14.47 -4.24
CA THR A 2 -3.34 -15.21 -3.63
C THR A 2 -3.49 -15.37 -2.12
N GLY A 3 -3.86 -14.31 -1.40
CA GLY A 3 -4.07 -14.34 0.05
C GLY A 3 -5.22 -15.27 0.52
N LEU A 4 -6.25 -15.42 -0.32
CA LEU A 4 -7.36 -16.33 -0.04
C LEU A 4 -6.99 -17.80 -0.30
N LYS A 5 -6.08 -18.06 -1.25
CA LYS A 5 -5.58 -19.40 -1.58
C LYS A 5 -4.47 -19.90 -0.65
N SER A 6 -3.81 -19.00 0.08
CA SER A 6 -2.72 -19.35 1.00
C SER A 6 -3.19 -19.96 2.32
N THR A 7 -4.50 -20.01 2.55
CA THR A 7 -5.05 -20.72 3.72
C THR A 7 -4.70 -22.21 3.62
N GLU A 8 -3.90 -22.70 4.56
CA GLU A 8 -3.47 -24.09 4.59
C GLU A 8 -4.67 -25.05 4.57
N LYS A 9 -4.58 -26.07 3.72
CA LYS A 9 -5.64 -27.09 3.60
C LYS A 9 -6.00 -27.70 4.94
N ASN A 10 -5.03 -27.84 5.85
CA ASN A 10 -5.22 -28.39 7.18
C ASN A 10 -6.25 -27.59 8.03
N HIS A 11 -6.23 -26.26 7.94
CA HIS A 11 -7.21 -25.42 8.65
C HIS A 11 -8.60 -25.52 8.04
N LEU A 12 -8.69 -25.69 6.73
CA LEU A 12 -9.97 -25.89 6.05
C LEU A 12 -10.61 -27.24 6.39
N ASP A 13 -9.78 -28.28 6.49
CA ASP A 13 -10.26 -29.64 6.80
C ASP A 13 -10.66 -29.77 8.28
N LEU A 14 -9.94 -29.13 9.20
CA LEU A 14 -10.35 -29.02 10.60
C LEU A 14 -11.72 -28.34 10.77
N MET A 15 -11.96 -27.24 10.08
CA MET A 15 -13.24 -26.51 10.15
C MET A 15 -14.40 -27.30 9.50
N LYS A 16 -14.13 -28.14 8.50
CA LYS A 16 -15.14 -29.06 7.95
C LYS A 16 -15.56 -30.11 8.96
N LEU A 17 -14.61 -30.64 9.75
CA LEU A 17 -14.90 -31.58 10.85
C LEU A 17 -15.80 -30.96 11.93
N TYR A 18 -15.63 -29.67 12.23
CA TYR A 18 -16.47 -28.95 13.20
C TYR A 18 -17.81 -28.46 12.64
N ARG A 19 -18.21 -28.84 11.42
CA ARG A 19 -19.44 -28.36 10.75
C ARG A 19 -19.60 -26.84 10.77
N ALA A 20 -18.50 -26.10 10.71
CA ALA A 20 -18.53 -24.65 10.76
C ALA A 20 -19.25 -24.08 9.53
N ASN A 21 -20.06 -23.06 9.75
CA ASN A 21 -20.78 -22.38 8.68
C ASN A 21 -19.78 -21.63 7.77
N LYS A 22 -20.05 -21.56 6.47
CA LYS A 22 -19.16 -20.89 5.47
C LYS A 22 -18.79 -19.45 5.88
N ILE A 23 -19.70 -18.74 6.54
CA ILE A 23 -19.47 -17.38 7.03
C ILE A 23 -18.48 -17.37 8.20
N GLN A 24 -18.58 -18.33 9.10
CA GLN A 24 -17.66 -18.49 10.23
C GLN A 24 -16.25 -18.83 9.74
N LEU A 25 -16.14 -19.75 8.78
CA LEU A 25 -14.88 -20.09 8.12
C LEU A 25 -14.22 -18.85 7.49
N LEU A 26 -15.00 -18.06 6.75
CA LEU A 26 -14.51 -16.85 6.09
C LEU A 26 -13.99 -15.84 7.13
N ARG A 27 -14.75 -15.61 8.20
CA ARG A 27 -14.47 -14.55 9.18
C ARG A 27 -13.34 -14.89 10.14
N TYR A 28 -13.21 -16.14 10.56
CA TYR A 28 -12.26 -16.55 11.60
C TYR A 28 -10.98 -17.16 11.07
N VAL A 29 -10.97 -17.70 9.85
CA VAL A 29 -9.80 -18.37 9.28
C VAL A 29 -9.29 -17.66 8.04
N VAL A 30 -10.16 -17.44 7.07
CA VAL A 30 -9.72 -16.93 5.74
C VAL A 30 -9.36 -15.46 5.82
N LEU A 31 -10.15 -14.64 6.51
CA LEU A 31 -9.95 -13.20 6.61
C LEU A 31 -8.66 -12.85 7.36
N PRO A 32 -8.37 -13.44 8.55
CA PRO A 32 -7.12 -13.16 9.26
C PRO A 32 -5.87 -13.59 8.47
N ASN A 33 -5.93 -14.75 7.81
CA ASN A 33 -4.82 -15.24 7.01
C ASN A 33 -4.60 -14.45 5.71
N ALA A 34 -5.65 -13.85 5.14
CA ALA A 34 -5.54 -13.01 3.95
C ALA A 34 -5.01 -11.58 4.27
N LEU A 35 -5.14 -11.11 5.50
CA LEU A 35 -4.78 -9.75 5.91
C LEU A 35 -3.33 -9.38 5.60
N PRO A 36 -2.29 -10.18 5.95
CA PRO A 36 -0.90 -9.84 5.65
C PRO A 36 -0.63 -9.75 4.15
N TYR A 37 -1.29 -10.57 3.33
CA TYR A 37 -1.16 -10.51 1.87
C TYR A 37 -1.82 -9.25 1.30
N PHE A 38 -2.97 -8.86 1.83
CA PHE A 38 -3.64 -7.62 1.47
C PHE A 38 -2.77 -6.40 1.80
N LEU A 39 -2.18 -6.35 2.99
CA LEU A 39 -1.29 -5.27 3.41
C LEU A 39 0.00 -5.21 2.59
N SER A 40 0.54 -6.35 2.18
CA SER A 40 1.68 -6.41 1.26
C SER A 40 1.32 -5.83 -0.11
N GLY A 41 0.15 -6.20 -0.64
CA GLY A 41 -0.39 -5.62 -1.87
C GLY A 41 -0.59 -4.10 -1.76
N LEU A 42 -1.10 -3.62 -0.62
CA LEU A 42 -1.30 -2.20 -0.37
C LEU A 42 0.02 -1.41 -0.40
N LYS A 43 1.10 -1.95 0.17
CA LYS A 43 2.43 -1.33 0.12
C LYS A 43 2.95 -1.18 -1.31
N ILE A 44 2.81 -2.24 -2.11
CA ILE A 44 3.22 -2.22 -3.53
C ILE A 44 2.36 -1.21 -4.31
N SER A 45 1.05 -1.23 -4.09
CA SER A 45 0.12 -0.32 -4.75
C SER A 45 0.40 1.15 -4.44
N THR A 46 0.83 1.48 -3.22
CA THR A 46 1.20 2.87 -2.84
C THR A 46 2.39 3.36 -3.65
N GLY A 47 3.41 2.52 -3.86
CA GLY A 47 4.55 2.88 -4.70
C GLY A 47 4.16 3.09 -6.16
N LEU A 48 3.37 2.17 -6.72
CA LEU A 48 2.89 2.28 -8.10
C LEU A 48 1.95 3.47 -8.31
N ALA A 49 1.11 3.80 -7.33
CA ALA A 49 0.23 4.96 -7.38
C ALA A 49 1.03 6.27 -7.42
N LEU A 50 2.11 6.39 -6.64
CA LEU A 50 2.99 7.56 -6.68
C LEU A 50 3.64 7.72 -8.05
N ILE A 51 4.17 6.64 -8.61
CA ILE A 51 4.76 6.65 -9.97
C ILE A 51 3.69 7.05 -11.00
N GLY A 52 2.50 6.47 -10.91
CA GLY A 52 1.38 6.79 -11.80
C GLY A 52 0.97 8.27 -11.71
N ALA A 53 0.95 8.84 -10.51
CA ALA A 53 0.64 10.25 -10.31
C ALA A 53 1.71 11.16 -10.94
N ILE A 54 2.99 10.87 -10.74
CA ILE A 54 4.10 11.63 -11.32
C ILE A 54 4.05 11.59 -12.86
N VAL A 55 3.88 10.40 -13.42
CA VAL A 55 3.77 10.22 -14.88
C VAL A 55 2.51 10.90 -15.42
N GLY A 56 1.40 10.79 -14.69
CA GLY A 56 0.16 11.47 -15.05
C GLY A 56 0.31 12.98 -15.13
N GLU A 57 0.98 13.60 -14.15
CA GLU A 57 1.26 15.04 -14.18
C GLU A 57 2.18 15.44 -15.34
N PHE A 58 3.13 14.58 -15.72
CA PHE A 58 4.00 14.87 -16.88
C PHE A 58 3.24 14.86 -18.20
N VAL A 59 2.28 13.94 -18.35
CA VAL A 59 1.52 13.78 -19.60
C VAL A 59 0.40 14.80 -19.73
N ILE A 60 -0.32 15.04 -18.64
CA ILE A 60 -1.52 15.90 -18.66
C ILE A 60 -1.13 17.38 -18.57
N GLY A 61 -0.01 17.70 -17.90
CA GLY A 61 0.40 19.08 -17.67
C GLY A 61 -0.45 19.79 -16.62
N PRO A 62 -0.43 21.13 -16.57
CA PRO A 62 -1.16 21.91 -15.60
C PRO A 62 -2.66 21.85 -15.88
N ILE A 63 -3.45 21.37 -14.93
CA ILE A 63 -4.91 21.39 -15.02
C ILE A 63 -5.42 22.64 -14.30
N SER A 64 -6.20 23.46 -14.99
CA SER A 64 -6.89 24.63 -14.42
C SER A 64 -5.96 25.64 -13.69
N GLY A 65 -4.74 25.84 -14.17
CA GLY A 65 -3.79 26.78 -13.59
C GLY A 65 -3.07 26.28 -12.32
N HIS A 66 -3.31 25.05 -11.88
CA HIS A 66 -2.63 24.41 -10.78
C HIS A 66 -1.63 23.39 -11.32
N SER A 67 -0.35 23.64 -11.14
CA SER A 67 0.71 22.70 -11.49
C SER A 67 1.13 21.88 -10.28
N GLY A 68 1.18 20.54 -10.43
CA GLY A 68 1.73 19.66 -9.41
C GLY A 68 3.26 19.75 -9.35
N LEU A 69 3.85 19.10 -8.34
CA LEU A 69 5.30 19.10 -8.12
C LEU A 69 6.07 18.46 -9.28
N ALA A 70 5.51 17.42 -9.89
CA ALA A 70 6.14 16.75 -11.03
C ALA A 70 6.17 17.63 -12.27
N TYR A 71 5.08 18.34 -12.56
CA TYR A 71 5.06 19.30 -13.67
C TYR A 71 6.06 20.45 -13.47
N ARG A 72 6.26 20.93 -12.23
CA ARG A 72 7.24 21.98 -11.92
C ARG A 72 8.67 21.58 -12.25
N ILE A 73 9.01 20.30 -12.23
CA ILE A 73 10.33 19.82 -12.66
C ILE A 73 10.53 20.14 -14.16
N ILE A 74 9.51 19.84 -14.97
CA ILE A 74 9.57 20.09 -16.41
C ILE A 74 9.62 21.59 -16.70
N GLU A 75 8.73 22.35 -16.07
CA GLU A 75 8.64 23.80 -16.21
C GLU A 75 9.96 24.49 -15.86
N SER A 76 10.56 24.15 -14.70
CA SER A 76 11.86 24.69 -14.28
C SER A 76 12.99 24.26 -15.21
N GLY A 77 12.90 23.08 -15.80
CA GLY A 77 13.84 22.60 -16.80
C GLY A 77 13.81 23.46 -18.08
N TYR A 78 12.61 23.79 -18.59
CA TYR A 78 12.45 24.68 -19.76
C TYR A 78 12.90 26.13 -19.47
N GLN A 79 12.70 26.60 -18.23
CA GLN A 79 13.14 27.94 -17.82
C GLN A 79 14.62 28.02 -17.45
N LEU A 80 15.35 26.90 -17.54
CA LEU A 80 16.78 26.79 -17.16
C LEU A 80 17.01 27.14 -15.65
N GLU A 81 15.99 27.04 -14.81
CA GLU A 81 16.07 27.28 -13.39
C GLU A 81 16.49 26.01 -12.63
N ILE A 82 17.73 25.60 -12.81
CA ILE A 82 18.27 24.35 -12.25
C ILE A 82 18.05 24.21 -10.74
N PRO A 83 18.23 25.25 -9.89
CA PRO A 83 17.98 25.11 -8.44
C PRO A 83 16.53 24.76 -8.12
N LYS A 84 15.55 25.33 -8.82
CA LYS A 84 14.12 25.04 -8.60
C LYS A 84 13.76 23.63 -9.04
N MET A 85 14.36 23.15 -10.15
CA MET A 85 14.19 21.79 -10.61
C MET A 85 14.63 20.78 -9.55
N PHE A 86 15.85 20.94 -8.99
CA PHE A 86 16.34 20.08 -7.92
C PHE A 86 15.51 20.15 -6.66
N ALA A 87 15.05 21.34 -6.26
CA ALA A 87 14.16 21.50 -5.11
C ALA A 87 12.84 20.71 -5.28
N SER A 88 12.27 20.73 -6.49
CA SER A 88 11.05 19.98 -6.80
C SER A 88 11.27 18.46 -6.72
N VAL A 89 12.41 17.95 -7.20
CA VAL A 89 12.80 16.55 -7.10
C VAL A 89 12.95 16.12 -5.63
N VAL A 90 13.60 16.93 -4.81
CA VAL A 90 13.75 16.64 -3.37
C VAL A 90 12.40 16.62 -2.67
N LEU A 91 11.51 17.56 -2.96
CA LEU A 91 10.17 17.59 -2.38
C LEU A 91 9.34 16.36 -2.76
N ILE A 92 9.39 15.92 -4.01
CA ILE A 92 8.72 14.68 -4.44
C ILE A 92 9.29 13.47 -3.70
N SER A 93 10.60 13.39 -3.54
CA SER A 93 11.26 12.30 -2.82
C SER A 93 10.83 12.25 -1.35
N ILE A 94 10.78 13.40 -0.68
CA ILE A 94 10.30 13.50 0.70
C ILE A 94 8.83 13.07 0.79
N THR A 95 7.99 13.54 -0.13
CA THR A 95 6.57 13.17 -0.18
C THR A 95 6.40 11.67 -0.38
N GLY A 96 7.18 11.05 -1.25
CA GLY A 96 7.18 9.60 -1.47
C GLY A 96 7.56 8.82 -0.21
N ILE A 97 8.61 9.25 0.49
CA ILE A 97 9.05 8.64 1.76
C ILE A 97 7.96 8.75 2.83
N LEU A 98 7.32 9.91 2.95
CA LEU A 98 6.24 10.14 3.92
C LEU A 98 5.04 9.23 3.63
N LEU A 99 4.62 9.13 2.37
CA LEU A 99 3.52 8.25 1.96
C LEU A 99 3.84 6.78 2.24
N PHE A 100 5.06 6.35 1.91
CA PHE A 100 5.48 4.96 2.17
C PHE A 100 5.52 4.65 3.67
N ASN A 101 6.08 5.54 4.49
CA ASN A 101 6.10 5.38 5.94
C ASN A 101 4.70 5.39 6.54
N SER A 102 3.80 6.24 6.06
CA SER A 102 2.40 6.27 6.49
C SER A 102 1.72 4.92 6.23
N THR A 103 1.88 4.37 5.02
CA THR A 103 1.34 3.05 4.66
C THR A 103 1.94 1.94 5.52
N ARG A 104 3.24 2.02 5.82
CA ARG A 104 3.93 1.06 6.69
C ARG A 104 3.39 1.11 8.12
N LEU A 105 3.19 2.32 8.67
CA LEU A 105 2.62 2.51 10.01
C LEU A 105 1.19 1.96 10.10
N ILE A 106 0.34 2.27 9.13
CA ILE A 106 -1.02 1.74 9.07
C ILE A 106 -1.01 0.21 9.03
N SER A 107 -0.14 -0.37 8.20
CA SER A 107 0.03 -1.83 8.12
C SER A 107 0.50 -2.43 9.44
N TYR A 108 1.42 -1.77 10.14
CA TYR A 108 1.93 -2.23 11.43
C TYR A 108 0.84 -2.20 12.50
N PHE A 109 0.05 -1.11 12.61
CA PHE A 109 -1.03 -1.02 13.57
C PHE A 109 -2.14 -2.05 13.32
N LEU A 110 -2.48 -2.29 12.07
CA LEU A 110 -3.47 -3.30 11.70
C LEU A 110 -2.99 -4.72 12.04
N LEU A 111 -1.74 -5.05 11.75
CA LEU A 111 -1.16 -6.35 12.08
C LEU A 111 -1.00 -6.55 13.59
N LYS A 112 -0.55 -5.53 14.33
CA LYS A 112 -0.37 -5.61 15.78
C LYS A 112 -1.69 -5.92 16.50
N LYS A 113 -2.80 -5.35 16.04
CA LYS A 113 -4.14 -5.59 16.63
C LYS A 113 -4.62 -7.03 16.45
N TRP A 114 -4.12 -7.73 15.41
CA TRP A 114 -4.54 -9.09 15.08
C TRP A 114 -3.54 -10.17 15.51
N HIS A 115 -2.27 -9.81 15.71
CA HIS A 115 -1.20 -10.75 16.08
C HIS A 115 -1.01 -10.94 17.58
N SER A 116 -1.69 -10.17 18.44
CA SER A 116 -1.58 -10.32 19.89
C SER A 116 -2.24 -11.60 20.42
N SER A 117 -2.87 -12.39 19.56
CA SER A 117 -3.46 -13.67 19.94
C SER A 117 -2.55 -14.89 19.73
N TYR A 118 -1.31 -14.71 19.21
CA TYR A 118 -0.45 -15.84 18.84
C TYR A 118 0.81 -15.98 19.71
N SER A 119 1.01 -15.13 20.72
CA SER A 119 2.15 -15.24 21.63
C SER A 119 1.72 -15.66 23.04
N VAL A 120 0.96 -16.73 23.15
CA VAL A 120 0.81 -17.47 24.40
C VAL A 120 0.97 -18.94 24.07
N ASN A 121 2.23 -19.39 24.02
CA ASN A 121 2.71 -20.71 24.41
C ASN A 121 4.14 -20.92 23.85
N GLU A 122 5.10 -20.45 24.57
CA GLU A 122 6.36 -21.14 24.84
C GLU A 122 6.72 -20.91 26.30
#